data_4b85308fa6f86bc6cd85b0c39fcacd38
#
_entry.id   4b85308fa6f86bc6cd85b0c39fcacd38
#
_cell.length_a   1.000
_cell.length_b   1.000
_cell.length_c   1.000
_cell.angle_alpha   90.00
_cell.angle_beta   90.00
_cell.angle_gamma   90.00
#
_symmetry.space_group_name_H-M   'P 1'
#
loop_
_entity.id
_entity.type
_entity.pdbx_description
1 polymer ?
#
loop_
_entity_poly.entity_id
_entity_poly.type
_entity_poly.pdbx_seq_one_letter_code
_entity_poly.pdbx_strand_id
1 'polypeptide(L)'
;MSHSDEDDYEATSLAFDVSWNSEDNARTWTTSFSSSADTVTPTQGTIPVFIEREELDTQSMYFGVSQILSRTAIARIGLNYTYSEGYLSDPYKLRDQRPDTHERIALSTGYRQFFIAADASLQIDYRYYADSWGTDSHTLELGWAQNSRLGLVTPYLRYYSQRQADFYQVIAATDTPHYADDYRLSSYGAVTAGARWSMSLSEQWTVQLEAERYVSKNSWGLYDGEE
;
A
#
# COMPACT_ATOMS: atom_id res chain seq x y z
N MET A 1 -14.02 12.46 -10.13
CA MET A 1 -13.24 12.50 -11.37
C MET A 1 -12.02 13.37 -11.11
N SER A 2 -10.83 12.88 -11.42
CA SER A 2 -9.57 13.63 -11.35
C SER A 2 -8.82 13.49 -12.67
N HIS A 3 -8.01 14.49 -12.97
CA HIS A 3 -7.11 14.51 -14.12
C HIS A 3 -5.76 15.02 -13.61
N SER A 4 -4.68 14.35 -14.01
CA SER A 4 -3.30 14.73 -13.75
C SER A 4 -2.57 14.77 -15.08
N ASP A 5 -1.75 15.78 -15.27
CA ASP A 5 -0.95 16.02 -16.47
C ASP A 5 0.46 16.39 -16.02
N GLU A 6 1.42 15.52 -16.34
CA GLU A 6 2.85 15.68 -16.09
C GLU A 6 3.60 15.58 -17.42
N ASP A 7 4.86 15.96 -17.45
CA ASP A 7 5.65 16.01 -18.70
C ASP A 7 5.76 14.65 -19.41
N ASP A 8 5.64 13.55 -18.67
CA ASP A 8 5.81 12.17 -19.18
C ASP A 8 4.65 11.24 -18.83
N TYR A 9 3.59 11.75 -18.17
CA TYR A 9 2.47 10.94 -17.71
C TYR A 9 1.17 11.74 -17.62
N GLU A 10 0.13 11.29 -18.31
CA GLU A 10 -1.22 11.83 -18.23
C GLU A 10 -2.17 10.77 -17.67
N ALA A 11 -2.98 11.13 -16.68
CA ALA A 11 -3.95 10.23 -16.07
C ALA A 11 -5.34 10.85 -15.94
N THR A 12 -6.36 10.08 -16.32
CA THR A 12 -7.74 10.43 -16.02
C THR A 12 -8.41 9.33 -15.22
N SER A 13 -8.96 9.68 -14.06
CA SER A 13 -9.61 8.69 -13.20
C SER A 13 -11.00 9.10 -12.75
N LEU A 14 -11.83 8.06 -12.51
CA LEU A 14 -13.16 8.14 -11.95
C LEU A 14 -13.24 7.19 -10.75
N ALA A 15 -13.82 7.68 -9.63
CA ALA A 15 -14.04 6.86 -8.45
C ALA A 15 -15.43 7.09 -7.88
N PHE A 16 -16.01 6.01 -7.33
CA PHE A 16 -17.26 5.99 -6.59
C PHE A 16 -17.07 5.27 -5.27
N ASP A 17 -17.52 5.91 -4.19
CA ASP A 17 -17.48 5.36 -2.85
C ASP A 17 -18.89 5.40 -2.25
N VAL A 18 -19.29 4.27 -1.66
CA VAL A 18 -20.58 4.14 -0.97
C VAL A 18 -20.32 3.54 0.41
N SER A 19 -20.86 4.20 1.43
CA SER A 19 -20.84 3.69 2.80
C SER A 19 -22.26 3.70 3.37
N TRP A 20 -22.62 2.62 4.10
CA TRP A 20 -23.92 2.54 4.78
C TRP A 20 -23.77 1.86 6.13
N ASN A 21 -24.59 2.27 7.07
CA ASN A 21 -24.60 1.76 8.43
C ASN A 21 -25.73 0.77 8.65
N SER A 22 -25.54 -0.17 9.58
CA SER A 22 -26.63 -0.95 10.16
C SER A 22 -27.60 -0.04 10.94
N GLU A 23 -28.81 -0.50 11.18
CA GLU A 23 -29.84 0.25 11.91
C GLU A 23 -29.39 0.68 13.32
N ASP A 24 -28.59 -0.15 13.98
CA ASP A 24 -28.01 0.12 15.30
C ASP A 24 -26.70 0.93 15.25
N ASN A 25 -26.23 1.33 14.06
CA ASN A 25 -24.95 2.00 13.80
C ASN A 25 -23.71 1.25 14.34
N ALA A 26 -23.85 -0.03 14.67
CA ALA A 26 -22.73 -0.83 15.16
C ALA A 26 -21.85 -1.38 14.05
N ARG A 27 -22.34 -1.39 12.81
CA ARG A 27 -21.62 -1.86 11.63
C ARG A 27 -21.71 -0.87 10.49
N THR A 28 -20.55 -0.65 9.83
CA THR A 28 -20.46 0.13 8.60
C THR A 28 -19.89 -0.75 7.50
N TRP A 29 -20.56 -0.79 6.36
CA TRP A 29 -20.02 -1.35 5.12
C TRP A 29 -19.56 -0.23 4.23
N THR A 30 -18.47 -0.47 3.53
CA THR A 30 -17.92 0.46 2.54
C THR A 30 -17.62 -0.33 1.27
N THR A 31 -18.00 0.20 0.13
CA THR A 31 -17.59 -0.31 -1.17
C THR A 31 -17.11 0.85 -2.04
N SER A 32 -16.04 0.61 -2.78
CA SER A 32 -15.49 1.58 -3.71
C SER A 32 -15.21 0.91 -5.04
N PHE A 33 -15.36 1.67 -6.10
CA PHE A 33 -14.93 1.32 -7.44
C PHE A 33 -14.16 2.49 -8.03
N SER A 34 -13.02 2.22 -8.67
CA SER A 34 -12.29 3.22 -9.44
C SER A 34 -11.79 2.65 -10.76
N SER A 35 -11.69 3.53 -11.75
CA SER A 35 -11.09 3.23 -13.06
C SER A 35 -10.23 4.40 -13.47
N SER A 36 -9.02 4.14 -13.97
CA SER A 36 -8.16 5.12 -14.59
C SER A 36 -7.73 4.66 -15.98
N ALA A 37 -7.56 5.65 -16.85
CA ALA A 37 -6.95 5.50 -18.18
C ALA A 37 -5.76 6.47 -18.20
N ASP A 38 -4.58 5.91 -18.37
CA ASP A 38 -3.32 6.60 -18.22
C ASP A 38 -2.54 6.52 -19.55
N THR A 39 -1.82 7.57 -19.88
CA THR A 39 -0.91 7.62 -21.03
C THR A 39 0.51 7.90 -20.51
N VAL A 40 1.44 7.05 -20.93
CA VAL A 40 2.87 7.15 -20.61
C VAL A 40 3.61 7.68 -21.83
N THR A 41 4.20 8.88 -21.73
CA THR A 41 4.96 9.55 -22.81
C THR A 41 6.36 9.91 -22.30
N PRO A 42 7.27 8.94 -22.14
CA PRO A 42 8.53 9.18 -21.45
C PRO A 42 9.40 10.20 -22.17
N THR A 43 10.04 11.06 -21.39
CA THR A 43 10.99 12.04 -21.90
C THR A 43 12.35 11.42 -22.15
N GLN A 44 13.04 11.81 -23.24
CA GLN A 44 14.40 11.38 -23.51
C GLN A 44 15.37 11.94 -22.48
N GLY A 45 16.19 11.07 -21.91
CA GLY A 45 17.17 11.42 -20.87
C GLY A 45 18.55 10.84 -21.16
N THR A 46 19.32 10.59 -20.12
CA THR A 46 20.66 9.99 -20.20
C THR A 46 20.60 8.51 -20.65
N ILE A 47 19.50 7.82 -20.29
CA ILE A 47 19.22 6.46 -20.74
C ILE A 47 18.32 6.55 -21.97
N PRO A 48 18.63 5.84 -23.07
CA PRO A 48 17.76 5.82 -24.23
C PRO A 48 16.39 5.24 -23.88
N VAL A 49 15.33 5.96 -24.23
CA VAL A 49 13.95 5.49 -24.11
C VAL A 49 13.49 5.03 -25.50
N PHE A 50 12.94 3.81 -25.56
CA PHE A 50 12.58 3.15 -26.83
C PHE A 50 11.07 3.20 -27.15
N ILE A 51 10.27 3.73 -26.22
CA ILE A 51 8.84 3.94 -26.41
C ILE A 51 8.54 5.43 -26.58
N GLU A 52 7.55 5.75 -27.40
CA GLU A 52 7.10 7.13 -27.62
C GLU A 52 5.82 7.42 -26.83
N ARG A 53 4.88 6.47 -26.86
CA ARG A 53 3.60 6.57 -26.18
C ARG A 53 3.04 5.18 -25.92
N GLU A 54 2.62 4.95 -24.69
CA GLU A 54 1.96 3.71 -24.27
C GLU A 54 0.74 4.03 -23.41
N GLU A 55 -0.18 3.06 -23.32
CA GLU A 55 -1.41 3.18 -22.56
C GLU A 55 -1.42 2.20 -21.39
N LEU A 56 -2.08 2.60 -20.29
CA LEU A 56 -2.26 1.79 -19.11
C LEU A 56 -3.66 2.02 -18.55
N ASP A 57 -4.46 0.98 -18.50
CA ASP A 57 -5.78 0.98 -17.87
C ASP A 57 -5.71 0.29 -16.50
N THR A 58 -6.32 0.89 -15.48
CA THR A 58 -6.40 0.30 -14.14
C THR A 58 -7.83 0.37 -13.61
N GLN A 59 -8.32 -0.75 -13.08
CA GLN A 59 -9.60 -0.85 -12.39
C GLN A 59 -9.38 -1.38 -10.97
N SER A 60 -10.06 -0.81 -9.98
CA SER A 60 -9.95 -1.25 -8.60
C SER A 60 -11.33 -1.34 -7.95
N MET A 61 -11.50 -2.38 -7.13
CA MET A 61 -12.68 -2.60 -6.31
C MET A 61 -12.25 -2.79 -4.86
N TYR A 62 -12.97 -2.17 -3.95
CA TYR A 62 -12.81 -2.34 -2.52
C TYR A 62 -14.12 -2.70 -1.86
N PHE A 63 -14.07 -3.64 -0.91
CA PHE A 63 -15.17 -3.92 0.00
C PHE A 63 -14.64 -4.00 1.43
N GLY A 64 -15.28 -3.30 2.36
CA GLY A 64 -14.87 -3.24 3.74
C GLY A 64 -16.03 -3.30 4.72
N VAL A 65 -15.75 -3.84 5.90
CA VAL A 65 -16.67 -3.86 7.04
C VAL A 65 -15.93 -3.39 8.27
N SER A 66 -16.53 -2.43 8.96
CA SER A 66 -16.12 -1.99 10.29
C SER A 66 -17.21 -2.35 11.29
N GLN A 67 -16.85 -3.00 12.39
CA GLN A 67 -17.77 -3.46 13.43
C GLN A 67 -17.36 -2.92 14.81
N ILE A 68 -18.25 -2.23 15.49
CA ILE A 68 -18.13 -1.92 16.90
C ILE A 68 -18.39 -3.22 17.68
N LEU A 69 -17.38 -3.74 18.36
CA LEU A 69 -17.47 -4.97 19.15
C LEU A 69 -17.93 -4.69 20.59
N SER A 70 -17.54 -3.53 21.12
CA SER A 70 -17.92 -3.06 22.45
C SER A 70 -17.79 -1.54 22.52
N ARG A 71 -18.08 -0.94 23.69
CA ARG A 71 -17.87 0.50 23.92
C ARG A 71 -16.41 0.96 23.76
N THR A 72 -15.48 0.02 23.80
CA THR A 72 -14.04 0.31 23.78
C THR A 72 -13.30 -0.43 22.67
N ALA A 73 -13.98 -1.23 21.86
CA ALA A 73 -13.35 -2.04 20.82
C ALA A 73 -14.05 -1.92 19.47
N ILE A 74 -13.25 -1.79 18.42
CA ILE A 74 -13.68 -1.81 17.02
C ILE A 74 -12.75 -2.70 16.21
N ALA A 75 -13.32 -3.50 15.31
CA ALA A 75 -12.60 -4.28 14.32
C ALA A 75 -13.00 -3.88 12.91
N ARG A 76 -12.09 -4.04 11.97
CA ARG A 76 -12.33 -3.82 10.54
C ARG A 76 -11.69 -4.91 9.71
N ILE A 77 -12.30 -5.23 8.59
CA ILE A 77 -11.76 -6.10 7.55
C ILE A 77 -12.08 -5.46 6.21
N GLY A 78 -11.15 -5.53 5.27
CA GLY A 78 -11.34 -5.01 3.93
C GLY A 78 -10.61 -5.86 2.91
N LEU A 79 -11.21 -6.01 1.74
CA LEU A 79 -10.67 -6.69 0.58
C LEU A 79 -10.56 -5.68 -0.56
N ASN A 80 -9.39 -5.61 -1.15
CA ASN A 80 -9.13 -4.82 -2.37
C ASN A 80 -8.72 -5.77 -3.48
N TYR A 81 -9.28 -5.56 -4.68
CA TYR A 81 -8.84 -6.18 -5.92
C TYR A 81 -8.53 -5.08 -6.93
N THR A 82 -7.38 -5.19 -7.62
CA THR A 82 -6.98 -4.25 -8.66
C THR A 82 -6.48 -5.03 -9.87
N TYR A 83 -6.98 -4.67 -11.04
CA TYR A 83 -6.54 -5.15 -12.34
C TYR A 83 -5.94 -4.00 -13.13
N SER A 84 -4.76 -4.23 -13.69
CA SER A 84 -4.09 -3.28 -14.59
C SER A 84 -3.73 -4.01 -15.88
N GLU A 85 -3.90 -3.34 -17.02
CA GLU A 85 -3.57 -3.83 -18.35
C GLU A 85 -2.95 -2.72 -19.19
N GLY A 86 -1.87 -3.04 -19.91
CA GLY A 86 -1.13 -2.12 -20.75
C GLY A 86 0.35 -2.06 -20.40
N TYR A 87 0.96 -0.88 -20.51
CA TYR A 87 2.39 -0.72 -20.28
C TYR A 87 2.72 -0.63 -18.79
N LEU A 88 3.30 -1.70 -18.25
CA LEU A 88 3.64 -1.84 -16.82
C LEU A 88 5.15 -1.84 -16.55
N SER A 89 5.97 -1.78 -17.61
CA SER A 89 7.43 -1.71 -17.50
C SER A 89 7.90 -0.29 -17.14
N ASP A 90 9.12 -0.19 -16.59
CA ASP A 90 9.74 1.11 -16.30
C ASP A 90 10.51 1.60 -17.53
N PRO A 91 10.06 2.66 -18.24
CA PRO A 91 10.67 3.13 -19.46
C PRO A 91 12.08 3.70 -19.27
N TYR A 92 12.45 4.04 -18.04
CA TYR A 92 13.75 4.61 -17.68
C TYR A 92 14.78 3.56 -17.25
N LYS A 93 14.41 2.26 -17.30
CA LYS A 93 15.29 1.15 -17.00
C LYS A 93 15.59 0.34 -18.26
N LEU A 94 16.87 0.05 -18.52
CA LEU A 94 17.30 -0.75 -19.67
C LEU A 94 16.89 -2.23 -19.55
N ARG A 95 16.61 -2.69 -18.33
CA ARG A 95 16.30 -4.09 -18.03
C ARG A 95 15.03 -4.19 -17.21
N ASP A 96 13.93 -3.77 -17.80
CA ASP A 96 12.62 -3.87 -17.19
C ASP A 96 11.60 -4.18 -18.29
N GLN A 97 11.21 -5.45 -18.38
CA GLN A 97 10.16 -5.92 -19.27
C GLN A 97 9.20 -6.79 -18.45
N ARG A 98 8.13 -6.18 -17.99
CA ARG A 98 7.11 -6.81 -17.15
C ARG A 98 5.98 -7.36 -18.01
N PRO A 99 5.17 -8.32 -17.49
CA PRO A 99 3.91 -8.67 -18.11
C PRO A 99 3.00 -7.44 -18.30
N ASP A 100 2.23 -7.43 -19.37
CA ASP A 100 1.27 -6.38 -19.73
C ASP A 100 -0.01 -6.41 -18.89
N THR A 101 -0.16 -7.38 -17.99
CA THR A 101 -1.27 -7.49 -17.06
C THR A 101 -0.78 -7.67 -15.63
N HIS A 102 -1.53 -7.10 -14.67
CA HIS A 102 -1.22 -7.21 -13.25
C HIS A 102 -2.49 -7.29 -12.42
N GLU A 103 -2.77 -8.47 -11.87
CA GLU A 103 -3.86 -8.69 -10.91
C GLU A 103 -3.32 -8.64 -9.49
N ARG A 104 -3.96 -7.89 -8.62
CA ARG A 104 -3.53 -7.67 -7.24
C ARG A 104 -4.70 -7.85 -6.29
N ILE A 105 -4.50 -8.60 -5.22
CA ILE A 105 -5.47 -8.76 -4.15
C ILE A 105 -4.83 -8.38 -2.81
N ALA A 106 -5.57 -7.67 -1.97
CA ALA A 106 -5.10 -7.34 -0.64
C ALA A 106 -6.22 -7.51 0.39
N LEU A 107 -5.97 -8.31 1.41
CA LEU A 107 -6.79 -8.45 2.60
C LEU A 107 -6.20 -7.60 3.73
N SER A 108 -6.99 -6.70 4.28
CA SER A 108 -6.60 -5.84 5.39
C SER A 108 -7.49 -6.10 6.59
N THR A 109 -6.89 -6.19 7.78
CA THR A 109 -7.63 -6.28 9.04
C THR A 109 -7.09 -5.24 10.02
N GLY A 110 -7.96 -4.70 10.86
CA GLY A 110 -7.58 -3.73 11.88
C GLY A 110 -8.37 -3.96 13.16
N TYR A 111 -7.70 -3.80 14.29
CA TYR A 111 -8.30 -3.86 15.61
C TYR A 111 -7.85 -2.67 16.46
N ARG A 112 -8.80 -2.06 17.16
CA ARG A 112 -8.54 -0.97 18.09
C ARG A 112 -9.21 -1.31 19.40
N GLN A 113 -8.44 -1.25 20.51
CA GLN A 113 -8.94 -1.45 21.88
C GLN A 113 -8.54 -0.27 22.75
N PHE A 114 -9.51 0.45 23.26
CA PHE A 114 -9.30 1.51 24.22
C PHE A 114 -9.31 0.97 25.64
N PHE A 115 -8.29 1.36 26.42
CA PHE A 115 -8.14 1.02 27.83
C PHE A 115 -8.42 2.25 28.69
N ILE A 116 -9.60 2.29 29.31
CA ILE A 116 -10.09 3.45 30.06
C ILE A 116 -9.12 3.83 31.20
N ALA A 117 -8.60 2.84 31.93
CA ALA A 117 -7.70 3.07 33.06
C ALA A 117 -6.34 3.65 32.64
N ALA A 118 -5.90 3.36 31.44
CA ALA A 118 -4.63 3.86 30.90
C ALA A 118 -4.79 5.13 30.05
N ASP A 119 -6.03 5.52 29.73
CA ASP A 119 -6.35 6.55 28.75
C ASP A 119 -5.56 6.36 27.43
N ALA A 120 -5.55 5.13 26.94
CA ALA A 120 -4.75 4.72 25.79
C ALA A 120 -5.47 3.71 24.90
N SER A 121 -5.04 3.59 23.65
CA SER A 121 -5.58 2.64 22.67
C SER A 121 -4.48 1.77 22.06
N LEU A 122 -4.64 0.45 22.15
CA LEU A 122 -3.89 -0.51 21.35
C LEU A 122 -4.43 -0.50 19.91
N GLN A 123 -3.51 -0.46 18.97
CA GLN A 123 -3.78 -0.50 17.53
C GLN A 123 -3.04 -1.69 16.94
N ILE A 124 -3.77 -2.56 16.23
CA ILE A 124 -3.22 -3.70 15.51
C ILE A 124 -3.75 -3.61 14.09
N ASP A 125 -2.86 -3.59 13.11
CA ASP A 125 -3.18 -3.63 11.69
C ASP A 125 -2.37 -4.74 11.03
N TYR A 126 -3.06 -5.55 10.22
CA TYR A 126 -2.41 -6.58 9.40
C TYR A 126 -2.92 -6.48 7.97
N ARG A 127 -2.00 -6.65 7.01
CA ARG A 127 -2.30 -6.71 5.59
C ARG A 127 -1.57 -7.89 4.96
N TYR A 128 -2.32 -8.71 4.23
CA TYR A 128 -1.80 -9.68 3.29
C TYR A 128 -2.03 -9.17 1.87
N TYR A 129 -1.05 -9.34 1.02
CA TYR A 129 -1.10 -8.99 -0.39
C TYR A 129 -0.59 -10.15 -1.21
N ALA A 130 -1.21 -10.40 -2.36
CA ALA A 130 -0.74 -11.34 -3.38
C ALA A 130 -1.06 -10.78 -4.76
N ASP A 131 -0.24 -11.15 -5.76
CA ASP A 131 -0.45 -10.72 -7.13
C ASP A 131 -0.13 -11.80 -8.18
N SER A 132 -0.51 -11.52 -9.44
CA SER A 132 -0.27 -12.40 -10.58
C SER A 132 1.21 -12.45 -11.01
N TRP A 133 2.07 -11.62 -10.42
CA TRP A 133 3.51 -11.63 -10.66
C TRP A 133 4.27 -12.53 -9.68
N GLY A 134 3.54 -13.28 -8.82
CA GLY A 134 4.11 -14.19 -7.82
C GLY A 134 4.52 -13.51 -6.53
N THR A 135 4.28 -12.20 -6.38
CA THR A 135 4.62 -11.48 -5.15
C THR A 135 3.57 -11.72 -4.07
N ASP A 136 4.01 -12.21 -2.92
CA ASP A 136 3.22 -12.26 -1.69
C ASP A 136 3.86 -11.35 -0.64
N SER A 137 3.06 -10.63 0.13
CA SER A 137 3.60 -9.83 1.22
C SER A 137 2.71 -9.79 2.46
N HIS A 138 3.37 -9.64 3.61
CA HIS A 138 2.75 -9.49 4.92
C HIS A 138 3.21 -8.17 5.55
N THR A 139 2.26 -7.42 6.07
CA THR A 139 2.53 -6.23 6.89
C THR A 139 1.81 -6.36 8.20
N LEU A 140 2.52 -6.24 9.32
CA LEU A 140 1.95 -6.17 10.67
C LEU A 140 2.40 -4.88 11.33
N GLU A 141 1.47 -4.06 11.79
CA GLU A 141 1.75 -2.85 12.57
C GLU A 141 1.09 -2.93 13.94
N LEU A 142 1.86 -2.63 14.98
CA LEU A 142 1.41 -2.51 16.36
C LEU A 142 1.66 -1.08 16.83
N GLY A 143 0.62 -0.40 17.30
CA GLY A 143 0.69 0.95 17.84
C GLY A 143 0.06 1.06 19.22
N TRP A 144 0.56 2.00 20.02
CA TRP A 144 0.01 2.36 21.30
C TRP A 144 -0.25 3.86 21.37
N ALA A 145 -1.52 4.25 21.20
CA ALA A 145 -1.92 5.65 21.20
C ALA A 145 -2.23 6.10 22.65
N GLN A 146 -1.34 6.88 23.24
CA GLN A 146 -1.43 7.38 24.60
C GLN A 146 -1.90 8.83 24.62
N ASN A 147 -3.01 9.10 25.28
CA ASN A 147 -3.40 10.47 25.62
C ASN A 147 -2.47 11.05 26.67
N SER A 148 -2.06 12.30 26.49
CA SER A 148 -1.25 13.04 27.45
C SER A 148 -1.62 14.52 27.44
N ARG A 149 -1.09 15.27 28.42
CA ARG A 149 -1.29 16.74 28.46
C ARG A 149 -0.64 17.46 27.30
N LEU A 150 0.31 16.82 26.61
CA LEU A 150 1.02 17.34 25.45
C LEU A 150 0.41 16.84 24.12
N GLY A 151 -0.80 16.29 24.15
CA GLY A 151 -1.46 15.71 22.99
C GLY A 151 -1.41 14.18 22.95
N LEU A 152 -1.80 13.62 21.83
CA LEU A 152 -1.80 12.19 21.56
C LEU A 152 -0.43 11.76 21.02
N VAL A 153 0.21 10.81 21.69
CA VAL A 153 1.50 10.21 21.28
C VAL A 153 1.26 8.75 20.92
N THR A 154 1.67 8.35 19.71
CA THR A 154 1.47 6.98 19.22
C THR A 154 2.80 6.39 18.75
N PRO A 155 3.64 5.78 19.63
CA PRO A 155 4.71 4.91 19.20
C PRO A 155 4.13 3.71 18.45
N TYR A 156 4.86 3.24 17.43
CA TYR A 156 4.48 2.06 16.65
C TYR A 156 5.69 1.29 16.15
N LEU A 157 5.44 0.01 15.88
CA LEU A 157 6.38 -0.90 15.24
C LEU A 157 5.67 -1.59 14.08
N ARG A 158 6.29 -1.57 12.90
CA ARG A 158 5.81 -2.26 11.70
C ARG A 158 6.85 -3.26 11.23
N TYR A 159 6.40 -4.47 10.96
CA TYR A 159 7.15 -5.49 10.24
C TYR A 159 6.54 -5.70 8.86
N TYR A 160 7.41 -5.79 7.86
CA TYR A 160 7.06 -6.09 6.48
C TYR A 160 7.90 -7.25 5.98
N SER A 161 7.32 -8.12 5.14
CA SER A 161 8.03 -9.16 4.41
C SER A 161 7.37 -9.38 3.07
N GLN A 162 8.17 -9.57 2.02
CA GLN A 162 7.65 -9.92 0.68
C GLN A 162 8.48 -11.02 0.04
N ARG A 163 7.81 -11.82 -0.82
CA ARG A 163 8.40 -12.70 -1.82
C ARG A 163 8.73 -11.89 -3.06
N GLN A 164 9.79 -12.25 -3.77
CA GLN A 164 10.12 -11.65 -5.06
C GLN A 164 9.10 -12.00 -6.15
N ALA A 165 9.01 -11.15 -7.17
CA ALA A 165 8.27 -11.46 -8.38
C ALA A 165 8.95 -12.58 -9.16
N ASP A 166 8.16 -13.42 -9.87
CA ASP A 166 8.66 -14.59 -10.62
C ASP A 166 9.67 -14.23 -11.71
N PHE A 167 9.61 -13.02 -12.23
CA PHE A 167 10.51 -12.51 -13.26
C PHE A 167 11.61 -11.58 -12.71
N TYR A 168 11.74 -11.44 -11.39
CA TYR A 168 12.84 -10.68 -10.79
C TYR A 168 14.16 -11.41 -10.99
N GLN A 169 15.15 -10.71 -11.57
CA GLN A 169 16.47 -11.27 -11.87
C GLN A 169 17.54 -10.19 -11.74
N VAL A 170 18.56 -10.44 -10.93
CA VAL A 170 19.75 -9.56 -10.84
C VAL A 170 20.60 -9.64 -12.11
N ILE A 171 20.65 -10.82 -12.74
CA ILE A 171 21.37 -11.07 -14.00
C ILE A 171 20.33 -11.64 -14.97
N ALA A 172 20.02 -10.91 -16.05
CA ALA A 172 19.05 -11.36 -17.04
C ALA A 172 19.45 -12.71 -17.66
N ALA A 173 18.59 -13.71 -17.50
CA ALA A 173 18.64 -14.92 -18.29
C ALA A 173 18.21 -14.57 -19.73
N THR A 174 18.84 -15.17 -20.73
CA THR A 174 18.62 -14.86 -22.15
C THR A 174 17.32 -15.42 -22.72
N ASP A 175 16.60 -16.26 -21.96
CA ASP A 175 15.48 -17.06 -22.46
C ASP A 175 14.12 -16.76 -21.79
N THR A 176 14.03 -15.70 -20.97
CA THR A 176 12.76 -15.33 -20.31
C THR A 176 12.10 -14.15 -21.01
N PRO A 177 10.78 -14.22 -21.32
CA PRO A 177 10.06 -13.13 -21.97
C PRO A 177 9.90 -11.91 -21.07
N HIS A 178 9.90 -12.11 -19.74
CA HIS A 178 9.78 -11.06 -18.74
C HIS A 178 10.97 -11.10 -17.78
N TYR A 179 11.46 -9.93 -17.43
CA TYR A 179 12.59 -9.75 -16.50
C TYR A 179 12.59 -8.33 -15.93
N ALA A 180 13.00 -8.17 -14.69
CA ALA A 180 13.25 -6.88 -14.06
C ALA A 180 14.34 -7.03 -13.00
N ASP A 181 15.25 -6.06 -12.92
CA ASP A 181 16.25 -5.94 -11.87
C ASP A 181 15.86 -4.90 -10.80
N ASP A 182 14.59 -4.50 -10.79
CA ASP A 182 14.08 -3.57 -9.80
C ASP A 182 14.07 -4.20 -8.40
N TYR A 183 14.93 -3.71 -7.51
CA TYR A 183 15.04 -4.19 -6.13
C TYR A 183 13.70 -4.20 -5.36
N ARG A 184 12.74 -3.38 -5.76
CA ARG A 184 11.38 -3.36 -5.18
C ARG A 184 10.61 -4.64 -5.43
N LEU A 185 11.01 -5.43 -6.44
CA LEU A 185 10.45 -6.72 -6.79
C LEU A 185 11.21 -7.89 -6.15
N SER A 186 12.29 -7.63 -5.40
CA SER A 186 13.08 -8.66 -4.73
C SER A 186 12.42 -9.17 -3.44
N SER A 187 12.89 -10.31 -2.93
CA SER A 187 12.54 -10.78 -1.59
C SER A 187 13.29 -10.01 -0.52
N TYR A 188 12.58 -9.49 0.48
CA TYR A 188 13.20 -8.86 1.64
C TYR A 188 12.22 -8.77 2.82
N GLY A 189 12.76 -8.49 4.00
CA GLY A 189 12.01 -8.09 5.17
C GLY A 189 12.43 -6.71 5.65
N ALA A 190 11.54 -6.01 6.33
CA ALA A 190 11.81 -4.68 6.87
C ALA A 190 11.13 -4.46 8.22
N VAL A 191 11.78 -3.64 9.05
CA VAL A 191 11.23 -3.17 10.31
C VAL A 191 11.23 -1.65 10.31
N THR A 192 10.08 -1.07 10.66
CA THR A 192 9.93 0.37 10.90
C THR A 192 9.55 0.58 12.36
N ALA A 193 10.32 1.40 13.07
CA ALA A 193 9.96 1.89 14.40
C ALA A 193 9.75 3.40 14.32
N GLY A 194 8.62 3.89 14.82
CA GLY A 194 8.27 5.30 14.73
C GLY A 194 7.36 5.78 15.84
N ALA A 195 7.10 7.07 15.84
CA ALA A 195 6.13 7.71 16.70
C ALA A 195 5.41 8.84 15.98
N ARG A 196 4.09 8.90 16.14
CA ARG A 196 3.22 9.99 15.72
C ARG A 196 2.84 10.82 16.92
N TRP A 197 2.86 12.11 16.78
CA TRP A 197 2.37 13.05 17.78
C TRP A 197 1.34 13.98 17.15
N SER A 198 0.22 14.20 17.86
CA SER A 198 -0.86 15.08 17.41
C SER A 198 -1.36 15.91 18.58
N MET A 199 -1.47 17.23 18.37
CA MET A 199 -1.97 18.17 19.36
C MET A 199 -2.89 19.20 18.71
N SER A 200 -4.10 19.35 19.23
CA SER A 200 -4.98 20.47 18.86
C SER A 200 -4.59 21.71 19.65
N LEU A 201 -4.12 22.73 18.96
CA LEU A 201 -3.74 24.03 19.55
C LEU A 201 -4.97 24.93 19.75
N SER A 202 -5.99 24.76 18.88
CA SER A 202 -7.27 25.45 18.94
C SER A 202 -8.33 24.63 18.21
N GLU A 203 -9.58 25.10 18.14
CA GLU A 203 -10.64 24.47 17.34
C GLU A 203 -10.33 24.41 15.83
N GLN A 204 -9.43 25.29 15.35
CA GLN A 204 -9.09 25.43 13.94
C GLN A 204 -7.71 24.87 13.59
N TRP A 205 -6.84 24.64 14.57
CA TRP A 205 -5.45 24.25 14.35
C TRP A 205 -5.09 22.96 15.06
N THR A 206 -4.67 21.97 14.30
CA THR A 206 -4.06 20.74 14.82
C THR A 206 -2.67 20.57 14.19
N VAL A 207 -1.66 20.35 15.02
CA VAL A 207 -0.30 20.03 14.59
C VAL A 207 -0.10 18.54 14.70
N GLN A 208 0.48 17.95 13.66
CA GLN A 208 0.86 16.55 13.61
C GLN A 208 2.33 16.45 13.21
N LEU A 209 3.08 15.63 13.93
CA LEU A 209 4.48 15.30 13.64
C LEU A 209 4.63 13.79 13.62
N GLU A 210 5.41 13.29 12.69
CA GLU A 210 5.78 11.88 12.61
C GLU A 210 7.28 11.76 12.39
N ALA A 211 7.90 10.83 13.11
CA ALA A 211 9.28 10.45 12.91
C ALA A 211 9.38 8.93 12.92
N GLU A 212 10.07 8.38 11.94
CA GLU A 212 10.26 6.94 11.83
C GLU A 212 11.67 6.58 11.35
N ARG A 213 12.10 5.38 11.68
CA ARG A 213 13.29 4.74 11.14
C ARG A 213 12.90 3.43 10.49
N TYR A 214 13.19 3.34 9.20
CA TYR A 214 13.02 2.14 8.38
C TYR A 214 14.36 1.45 8.18
N VAL A 215 14.40 0.13 8.32
CA VAL A 215 15.55 -0.72 8.00
C VAL A 215 15.06 -1.97 7.29
N SER A 216 15.66 -2.30 6.16
CA SER A 216 15.37 -3.52 5.39
C SER A 216 16.59 -4.40 5.23
N LYS A 217 16.38 -5.72 5.14
CA LYS A 217 17.40 -6.74 4.83
C LYS A 217 16.72 -7.93 4.15
N ASN A 218 17.42 -8.55 3.20
CA ASN A 218 16.92 -9.78 2.55
C ASN A 218 16.73 -10.91 3.57
N SER A 219 17.65 -11.06 4.52
CA SER A 219 17.58 -12.09 5.58
C SER A 219 16.45 -11.91 6.63
N TRP A 220 15.71 -10.82 6.57
CA TRP A 220 14.57 -10.57 7.47
C TRP A 220 13.23 -10.95 6.85
N GLY A 221 13.23 -11.37 5.58
CA GLY A 221 12.04 -11.89 4.90
C GLY A 221 11.56 -13.22 5.50
N LEU A 222 10.27 -13.51 5.35
CA LEU A 222 9.67 -14.81 5.63
C LEU A 222 9.88 -15.79 4.48
N TYR A 223 10.33 -15.29 3.33
CA TYR A 223 10.54 -16.04 2.10
C TYR A 223 12.03 -16.09 1.79
N ASP A 224 12.52 -17.27 1.42
CA ASP A 224 13.88 -17.42 0.92
C ASP A 224 13.98 -16.74 -0.45
N GLY A 225 14.83 -15.73 -0.58
CA GLY A 225 15.18 -15.13 -1.87
C GLY A 225 16.22 -16.01 -2.56
N GLU A 226 16.18 -16.10 -3.88
CA GLU A 226 17.34 -16.56 -4.63
C GLU A 226 18.48 -15.55 -4.44
N GLU A 227 19.65 -16.02 -3.95
CA GLU A 227 20.86 -15.22 -3.80
C GLU A 227 21.53 -14.97 -5.16
#